data_8aa1689833ed8c41698aec9f6350079a
#
_entry.id   8aa1689833ed8c41698aec9f6350079a
#
_cell.length_a   1.000
_cell.length_b   1.000
_cell.length_c   1.000
_cell.angle_alpha   90.00
_cell.angle_beta   90.00
_cell.angle_gamma   90.00
#
_symmetry.space_group_name_H-M   'P 1'
#
loop_
_entity.id
_entity.type
_entity.pdbx_description
1 polymer ?
#
loop_
_entity_poly.entity_id
_entity_poly.type
_entity_poly.pdbx_seq_one_letter_code
_entity_poly.pdbx_strand_id
1 'polypeptide(L)'
;MSETTAAKIPVTVLTGYLGAGKTTLLNRILSENHGKKYAVIVNEFGEIGIDNDLIVESDEEIYEMNNGCVCCTVRGDLIRVVEGLMRRPGRFDGIIVETTGLADPVPVAQTFFMDDDVRAKTELDAVIALVDAKHLPLRLKDSREAEDQIAFADVVLINKTDLVTPEELAIVEDVVRAINPTARIYNTSRSGIDLARVLDQGAFNLERALENDPHFLDHDHEDHVCGPDCGHDHSHDHHGHDHHAHDHDHHDHGHDHKHHDHGHHAHHDAMSPIHDITVKSVSLRGGEMNPDRFFPWIQKITQAEGPNILRLKGIIAFKGDEERYVIQGVHMIVEGDHQRPWKDGEKRESRLVFIGRELDFDKIQKSFMACQAEVAVA
;
A
#
# COMPACT_ATOMS: atom_id res chain seq x y z
N MET A 1 -5.60 41.35 7.55
CA MET A 1 -4.23 40.81 7.81
C MET A 1 -4.32 39.36 7.44
N SER A 2 -3.74 38.94 6.31
CA SER A 2 -3.66 37.55 5.94
C SER A 2 -2.67 36.87 6.91
N GLU A 3 -3.19 36.04 7.77
CA GLU A 3 -2.34 35.11 8.52
C GLU A 3 -1.64 34.22 7.49
N THR A 4 -0.35 34.41 7.34
CA THR A 4 0.51 33.49 6.61
C THR A 4 0.50 32.22 7.44
N THR A 5 -0.33 31.25 7.09
CA THR A 5 -0.27 29.90 7.67
C THR A 5 1.15 29.38 7.46
N ALA A 6 1.88 29.17 8.54
CA ALA A 6 3.20 28.55 8.47
C ALA A 6 3.08 27.21 7.75
N ALA A 7 3.97 26.94 6.80
CA ALA A 7 3.98 25.67 6.09
C ALA A 7 4.10 24.53 7.12
N LYS A 8 3.25 23.51 6.97
CA LYS A 8 3.29 22.32 7.82
C LYS A 8 4.56 21.51 7.53
N ILE A 9 5.05 20.81 8.53
CA ILE A 9 6.22 19.95 8.41
C ILE A 9 5.78 18.60 7.83
N PRO A 10 6.33 18.17 6.69
CA PRO A 10 6.00 16.89 6.08
C PRO A 10 6.50 15.71 6.93
N VAL A 11 5.71 14.66 7.03
CA VAL A 11 6.02 13.42 7.76
C VAL A 11 6.00 12.25 6.80
N THR A 12 7.14 11.59 6.63
CA THR A 12 7.26 10.36 5.84
C THR A 12 7.29 9.16 6.78
N VAL A 13 6.40 8.20 6.58
CA VAL A 13 6.37 6.94 7.34
C VAL A 13 7.09 5.85 6.55
N LEU A 14 8.11 5.24 7.14
CA LEU A 14 8.80 4.07 6.59
C LEU A 14 8.26 2.82 7.26
N THR A 15 7.71 1.91 6.46
CA THR A 15 7.21 0.60 6.90
C THR A 15 7.76 -0.52 6.04
N GLY A 16 7.46 -1.75 6.37
CA GLY A 16 7.90 -2.93 5.64
C GLY A 16 8.37 -4.02 6.59
N TYR A 17 8.28 -5.26 6.15
CA TYR A 17 8.55 -6.43 6.98
C TYR A 17 10.01 -6.47 7.48
N LEU A 18 10.26 -7.30 8.51
CA LEU A 18 11.61 -7.49 9.08
C LEU A 18 12.62 -7.86 7.98
N GLY A 19 13.75 -7.16 7.96
CA GLY A 19 14.83 -7.40 7.01
C GLY A 19 14.57 -6.89 5.58
N ALA A 20 13.47 -6.20 5.28
CA ALA A 20 13.19 -5.66 3.95
C ALA A 20 14.17 -4.56 3.50
N GLY A 21 14.87 -3.91 4.45
CA GLY A 21 15.87 -2.89 4.15
C GLY A 21 15.52 -1.48 4.62
N LYS A 22 14.59 -1.33 5.57
CA LYS A 22 14.19 -0.03 6.14
C LYS A 22 15.37 0.74 6.71
N THR A 23 16.11 0.14 7.62
CA THR A 23 17.32 0.74 8.21
C THR A 23 18.39 1.08 7.17
N THR A 24 18.50 0.28 6.08
CA THR A 24 19.40 0.61 4.96
C THR A 24 18.96 1.88 4.24
N LEU A 25 17.66 2.04 3.97
CA LEU A 25 17.13 3.26 3.37
C LEU A 25 17.29 4.45 4.30
N LEU A 26 16.99 4.26 5.59
CA LEU A 26 17.15 5.29 6.61
C LEU A 26 18.60 5.79 6.68
N ASN A 27 19.58 4.88 6.73
CA ASN A 27 20.99 5.22 6.73
C ASN A 27 21.40 6.01 5.48
N ARG A 28 20.86 5.70 4.31
CA ARG A 28 21.07 6.47 3.10
C ARG A 28 20.51 7.89 3.23
N ILE A 29 19.31 8.04 3.76
CA ILE A 29 18.70 9.35 4.00
C ILE A 29 19.56 10.16 4.97
N LEU A 30 20.06 9.54 6.03
CA LEU A 30 20.91 10.21 7.04
C LEU A 30 22.31 10.56 6.53
N SER A 31 22.86 9.83 5.55
CA SER A 31 24.24 9.99 5.08
C SER A 31 24.39 10.73 3.76
N GLU A 32 23.36 10.72 2.91
CA GLU A 32 23.41 11.37 1.59
C GLU A 32 23.06 12.86 1.71
N ASN A 33 23.77 13.69 0.95
CA ASN A 33 23.48 15.13 0.93
C ASN A 33 22.30 15.45 0.04
N HIS A 34 21.11 15.56 0.62
CA HIS A 34 19.88 15.98 -0.05
C HIS A 34 19.47 17.42 0.29
N GLY A 35 20.27 18.15 1.04
CA GLY A 35 20.07 19.57 1.35
C GLY A 35 18.97 19.87 2.37
N LYS A 36 18.41 18.86 3.05
CA LYS A 36 17.33 18.98 4.04
C LYS A 36 17.75 18.36 5.37
N LYS A 37 17.11 18.78 6.45
CA LYS A 37 17.31 18.25 7.79
C LYS A 37 16.06 17.50 8.23
N TYR A 38 16.20 16.24 8.58
CA TYR A 38 15.12 15.41 9.07
C TYR A 38 15.28 15.10 10.55
N ALA A 39 14.15 15.14 11.29
CA ALA A 39 14.07 14.47 12.57
C ALA A 39 13.63 13.02 12.31
N VAL A 40 14.31 12.06 12.90
CA VAL A 40 14.01 10.65 12.76
C VAL A 40 13.43 10.10 14.04
N ILE A 41 12.27 9.47 13.95
CA ILE A 41 11.61 8.78 15.06
C ILE A 41 11.62 7.28 14.72
N VAL A 42 12.36 6.52 15.52
CA VAL A 42 12.43 5.05 15.39
C VAL A 42 11.55 4.44 16.45
N ASN A 43 10.59 3.63 16.01
CA ASN A 43 9.72 2.88 16.89
C ASN A 43 10.18 1.41 16.90
N GLU A 44 10.89 0.98 17.92
CA GLU A 44 11.41 -0.37 18.03
C GLU A 44 10.60 -1.23 19.01
N PHE A 45 10.41 -2.51 18.61
CA PHE A 45 9.76 -3.52 19.42
C PHE A 45 10.85 -4.41 20.08
N GLY A 46 11.21 -4.12 21.33
CA GLY A 46 12.14 -5.00 22.06
C GLY A 46 12.92 -4.30 23.18
N GLU A 47 13.37 -5.08 24.18
CA GLU A 47 14.14 -4.63 25.33
C GLU A 47 15.60 -4.26 25.03
N ILE A 48 16.07 -4.45 23.79
CA ILE A 48 17.47 -4.19 23.38
C ILE A 48 17.45 -3.57 21.98
N GLY A 49 17.75 -2.27 21.90
CA GLY A 49 17.89 -1.51 20.66
C GLY A 49 19.07 -1.97 19.79
N ILE A 50 18.94 -3.15 19.17
CA ILE A 50 19.99 -3.69 18.29
C ILE A 50 20.07 -2.89 16.98
N ASP A 51 18.94 -2.28 16.54
CA ASP A 51 18.94 -1.52 15.29
C ASP A 51 19.59 -0.14 15.42
N ASN A 52 19.70 0.41 16.64
CA ASN A 52 20.40 1.68 16.87
C ASN A 52 21.88 1.63 16.57
N ASP A 53 22.53 0.50 16.88
CA ASP A 53 23.96 0.30 16.55
C ASP A 53 24.18 0.21 15.02
N LEU A 54 23.10 0.06 14.24
CA LEU A 54 23.12 0.00 12.77
C LEU A 54 22.87 1.36 12.11
N ILE A 55 22.40 2.37 12.88
CA ILE A 55 22.15 3.71 12.36
C ILE A 55 23.45 4.51 12.37
N VAL A 56 23.76 5.13 11.23
CA VAL A 56 24.95 5.95 11.08
C VAL A 56 24.82 7.21 11.92
N GLU A 57 25.87 7.57 12.68
CA GLU A 57 25.92 8.87 13.35
C GLU A 57 25.80 9.99 12.32
N SER A 58 24.84 10.87 12.52
CA SER A 58 24.56 12.03 11.67
C SER A 58 24.34 13.28 12.51
N ASP A 59 24.40 14.46 11.89
CA ASP A 59 24.05 15.73 12.54
C ASP A 59 22.53 15.88 12.77
N GLU A 60 21.75 14.87 12.42
CA GLU A 60 20.30 14.83 12.55
C GLU A 60 19.90 14.31 13.93
N GLU A 61 18.75 14.75 14.44
CA GLU A 61 18.27 14.32 15.75
C GLU A 61 17.47 13.02 15.61
N ILE A 62 17.96 11.95 16.24
CA ILE A 62 17.28 10.64 16.29
C ILE A 62 16.57 10.52 17.63
N TYR A 63 15.29 10.17 17.58
CA TYR A 63 14.43 9.99 18.74
C TYR A 63 13.96 8.54 18.80
N GLU A 64 14.30 7.85 19.88
CA GLU A 64 13.84 6.50 20.14
C GLU A 64 12.55 6.50 20.95
N MET A 65 11.59 5.67 20.55
CA MET A 65 10.41 5.39 21.36
C MET A 65 10.59 4.03 22.04
N ASN A 66 10.90 4.06 23.34
CA ASN A 66 11.07 2.86 24.15
C ASN A 66 9.73 2.44 24.76
N ASN A 67 8.91 1.66 24.04
CA ASN A 67 7.70 1.12 24.66
C ASN A 67 7.30 -0.26 24.12
N GLY A 68 7.44 -1.23 25.00
CA GLY A 68 7.12 -2.64 24.77
C GLY A 68 5.64 -2.99 24.89
N CYS A 69 4.67 -2.18 24.43
CA CYS A 69 3.29 -2.62 24.34
C CYS A 69 2.39 -1.76 23.45
N VAL A 70 1.99 -2.38 22.37
CA VAL A 70 0.75 -2.34 21.59
C VAL A 70 -0.17 -1.10 21.68
N CYS A 71 -0.40 -0.50 20.53
CA CYS A 71 -1.48 0.39 20.08
C CYS A 71 -1.70 1.73 20.80
N CYS A 72 -2.05 1.75 22.07
CA CYS A 72 -2.44 3.01 22.72
C CYS A 72 -1.24 3.79 23.28
N THR A 73 -0.19 3.11 23.70
CA THR A 73 1.02 3.73 24.27
C THR A 73 1.87 4.37 23.17
N VAL A 74 2.06 3.66 22.05
CA VAL A 74 2.83 4.14 20.88
C VAL A 74 2.28 5.46 20.36
N ARG A 75 0.95 5.60 20.25
CA ARG A 75 0.32 6.84 19.79
C ARG A 75 0.60 8.00 20.75
N GLY A 76 0.46 7.80 22.06
CA GLY A 76 0.70 8.86 23.05
C GLY A 76 2.15 9.30 23.10
N ASP A 77 3.10 8.39 22.92
CA ASP A 77 4.52 8.70 22.90
C ASP A 77 4.92 9.38 21.60
N LEU A 78 4.39 8.94 20.46
CA LEU A 78 4.59 9.60 19.18
C LEU A 78 4.11 11.06 19.23
N ILE A 79 2.92 11.32 19.78
CA ILE A 79 2.40 12.68 19.97
C ILE A 79 3.37 13.51 20.80
N ARG A 80 3.85 13.00 21.93
CA ARG A 80 4.79 13.74 22.82
C ARG A 80 6.10 14.06 22.11
N VAL A 81 6.65 13.10 21.34
CA VAL A 81 7.89 13.32 20.58
C VAL A 81 7.67 14.40 19.51
N VAL A 82 6.59 14.25 18.72
CA VAL A 82 6.25 15.23 17.67
C VAL A 82 5.99 16.61 18.27
N GLU A 83 5.24 16.72 19.37
CA GLU A 83 5.07 18.01 20.08
C GLU A 83 6.39 18.60 20.56
N GLY A 84 7.29 17.77 21.07
CA GLY A 84 8.64 18.17 21.48
C GLY A 84 9.44 18.76 20.31
N LEU A 85 9.37 18.12 19.14
CA LEU A 85 9.97 18.61 17.89
C LEU A 85 9.36 19.94 17.45
N MET A 86 8.02 20.06 17.52
CA MET A 86 7.29 21.26 17.12
C MET A 86 7.58 22.49 17.98
N ARG A 87 8.13 22.32 19.19
CA ARG A 87 8.58 23.43 20.03
C ARG A 87 9.88 24.08 19.53
N ARG A 88 10.49 23.52 18.47
CA ARG A 88 11.75 23.98 17.88
C ARG A 88 11.58 24.33 16.39
N PRO A 89 10.75 25.34 16.05
CA PRO A 89 10.41 25.66 14.68
C PRO A 89 11.65 26.02 13.85
N GLY A 90 11.67 25.58 12.59
CA GLY A 90 12.76 25.87 11.63
C GLY A 90 14.04 25.05 11.83
N ARG A 91 14.02 24.05 12.70
CA ARG A 91 15.16 23.16 12.91
C ARG A 91 15.18 21.97 11.95
N PHE A 92 13.98 21.53 11.52
CA PHE A 92 13.80 20.39 10.64
C PHE A 92 12.94 20.78 9.44
N ASP A 93 13.27 20.23 8.28
CA ASP A 93 12.51 20.36 7.02
C ASP A 93 11.47 19.24 6.87
N GLY A 94 11.61 18.16 7.65
CA GLY A 94 10.69 17.02 7.66
C GLY A 94 10.92 16.09 8.84
N ILE A 95 10.00 15.16 9.02
CA ILE A 95 10.06 14.10 10.02
C ILE A 95 9.97 12.75 9.30
N ILE A 96 10.81 11.80 9.71
CA ILE A 96 10.75 10.42 9.26
C ILE A 96 10.36 9.56 10.47
N VAL A 97 9.33 8.74 10.31
CA VAL A 97 8.91 7.78 11.32
C VAL A 97 9.14 6.37 10.79
N GLU A 98 10.11 5.65 11.34
CA GLU A 98 10.33 4.24 11.04
C GLU A 98 9.46 3.37 11.95
N THR A 99 8.64 2.51 11.36
CA THR A 99 7.86 1.50 12.11
C THR A 99 8.62 0.19 12.19
N THR A 100 8.38 -0.59 13.25
CA THR A 100 8.92 -1.95 13.35
C THR A 100 8.42 -2.82 12.21
N GLY A 101 9.18 -3.87 11.89
CA GLY A 101 8.85 -4.77 10.78
C GLY A 101 7.54 -5.54 10.92
N LEU A 102 6.99 -5.65 12.12
CA LEU A 102 5.71 -6.30 12.42
C LEU A 102 4.60 -5.30 12.78
N ALA A 103 4.89 -3.99 12.71
CA ALA A 103 3.90 -2.98 13.06
C ALA A 103 2.94 -2.71 11.89
N ASP A 104 1.67 -2.57 12.26
CA ASP A 104 0.69 -1.93 11.41
C ASP A 104 1.00 -0.42 11.30
N PRO A 105 1.20 0.13 10.11
CA PRO A 105 1.48 1.55 9.94
C PRO A 105 0.29 2.46 10.23
N VAL A 106 -0.92 1.89 10.28
CA VAL A 106 -2.18 2.62 10.42
C VAL A 106 -2.24 3.48 11.69
N PRO A 107 -1.94 2.98 12.91
CA PRO A 107 -1.99 3.79 14.12
C PRO A 107 -1.03 4.99 14.08
N VAL A 108 0.14 4.83 13.43
CA VAL A 108 1.11 5.90 13.23
C VAL A 108 0.53 6.97 12.32
N ALA A 109 0.04 6.58 11.14
CA ALA A 109 -0.57 7.50 10.19
C ALA A 109 -1.80 8.22 10.78
N GLN A 110 -2.67 7.49 11.48
CA GLN A 110 -3.85 8.06 12.13
C GLN A 110 -3.51 9.16 13.14
N THR A 111 -2.35 9.10 13.79
CA THR A 111 -1.91 10.15 14.73
C THR A 111 -1.87 11.52 14.06
N PHE A 112 -1.38 11.57 12.82
CA PHE A 112 -1.25 12.81 12.05
C PHE A 112 -2.59 13.36 11.54
N PHE A 113 -3.67 12.57 11.55
CA PHE A 113 -5.01 13.00 11.17
C PHE A 113 -5.89 13.36 12.37
N MET A 114 -5.74 12.65 13.50
CA MET A 114 -6.69 12.70 14.60
C MET A 114 -6.29 13.65 15.74
N ASP A 115 -5.01 13.97 15.86
CA ASP A 115 -4.54 14.87 16.91
C ASP A 115 -4.49 16.31 16.38
N ASP A 116 -5.28 17.20 16.96
CA ASP A 116 -5.45 18.57 16.47
C ASP A 116 -4.13 19.39 16.55
N ASP A 117 -3.32 19.18 17.59
CA ASP A 117 -2.06 19.90 17.78
C ASP A 117 -0.99 19.41 16.79
N VAL A 118 -0.93 18.11 16.54
CA VAL A 118 -0.06 17.51 15.54
C VAL A 118 -0.48 17.94 14.14
N ARG A 119 -1.76 17.79 13.80
CA ARG A 119 -2.34 18.14 12.51
C ARG A 119 -2.19 19.62 12.15
N ALA A 120 -2.23 20.51 13.15
CA ALA A 120 -2.04 21.94 12.92
C ALA A 120 -0.63 22.29 12.42
N LYS A 121 0.38 21.46 12.73
CA LYS A 121 1.80 21.78 12.48
C LYS A 121 2.48 20.81 11.52
N THR A 122 1.92 19.63 11.33
CA THR A 122 2.47 18.59 10.45
C THR A 122 1.45 18.15 9.41
N GLU A 123 1.94 17.52 8.34
CA GLU A 123 1.13 16.86 7.35
C GLU A 123 1.78 15.53 6.96
N LEU A 124 0.98 14.49 6.75
CA LEU A 124 1.49 13.22 6.27
C LEU A 124 1.91 13.38 4.80
N ASP A 125 3.19 13.20 4.52
CA ASP A 125 3.75 13.33 3.17
C ASP A 125 3.51 12.04 2.37
N ALA A 126 4.01 10.92 2.88
CA ALA A 126 3.88 9.61 2.24
C ALA A 126 4.09 8.46 3.22
N VAL A 127 3.51 7.31 2.90
CA VAL A 127 3.87 6.02 3.49
C VAL A 127 4.67 5.22 2.47
N ILE A 128 5.90 4.86 2.85
CA ILE A 128 6.84 4.11 2.03
C ILE A 128 6.95 2.70 2.58
N ALA A 129 6.53 1.70 1.82
CA ALA A 129 6.71 0.31 2.20
C ALA A 129 7.92 -0.31 1.49
N LEU A 130 8.79 -0.95 2.25
CA LEU A 130 9.88 -1.75 1.70
C LEU A 130 9.47 -3.23 1.69
N VAL A 131 9.66 -3.86 0.55
CA VAL A 131 9.32 -5.26 0.29
C VAL A 131 10.58 -6.02 -0.13
N ASP A 132 10.84 -7.15 0.50
CA ASP A 132 11.89 -8.08 0.09
C ASP A 132 11.40 -8.92 -1.08
N ALA A 133 11.95 -8.70 -2.28
CA ALA A 133 11.53 -9.40 -3.50
C ALA A 133 11.54 -10.91 -3.37
N LYS A 134 12.55 -11.47 -2.69
CA LYS A 134 12.72 -12.92 -2.55
C LYS A 134 11.75 -13.53 -1.54
N HIS A 135 11.45 -12.82 -0.46
CA HIS A 135 10.72 -13.37 0.66
C HIS A 135 9.25 -12.95 0.71
N LEU A 136 8.80 -11.99 -0.09
CA LEU A 136 7.40 -11.54 -0.10
C LEU A 136 6.39 -12.68 -0.30
N PRO A 137 6.56 -13.61 -1.29
CA PRO A 137 5.58 -14.67 -1.50
C PRO A 137 5.39 -15.59 -0.28
N LEU A 138 6.46 -15.76 0.52
CA LEU A 138 6.38 -16.50 1.76
C LEU A 138 5.69 -15.67 2.86
N ARG A 139 6.03 -14.39 2.98
CA ARG A 139 5.48 -13.51 4.03
C ARG A 139 3.98 -13.28 3.88
N LEU A 140 3.48 -13.21 2.67
CA LEU A 140 2.04 -13.09 2.41
C LEU A 140 1.24 -14.31 2.89
N LYS A 141 1.88 -15.48 3.01
CA LYS A 141 1.23 -16.68 3.58
C LYS A 141 1.19 -16.67 5.11
N ASP A 142 2.18 -16.04 5.74
CA ASP A 142 2.41 -16.13 7.18
C ASP A 142 1.99 -14.89 7.95
N SER A 143 1.82 -13.73 7.27
CA SER A 143 1.67 -12.44 7.94
C SER A 143 0.68 -11.53 7.22
N ARG A 144 -0.35 -11.11 7.93
CA ARG A 144 -1.28 -10.08 7.49
C ARG A 144 -0.62 -8.70 7.43
N GLU A 145 0.34 -8.46 8.30
CA GLU A 145 1.07 -7.18 8.38
C GLU A 145 1.79 -6.88 7.07
N ALA A 146 2.31 -7.90 6.37
CA ALA A 146 2.95 -7.71 5.07
C ALA A 146 1.96 -7.19 4.00
N GLU A 147 0.73 -7.71 3.99
CA GLU A 147 -0.32 -7.20 3.11
C GLU A 147 -0.74 -5.78 3.49
N ASP A 148 -0.94 -5.52 4.81
CA ASP A 148 -1.37 -4.21 5.31
C ASP A 148 -0.36 -3.13 4.99
N GLN A 149 0.94 -3.41 5.15
CA GLN A 149 2.00 -2.48 4.82
C GLN A 149 1.99 -2.09 3.34
N ILE A 150 1.76 -3.06 2.44
CA ILE A 150 1.64 -2.79 0.99
C ILE A 150 0.34 -2.05 0.68
N ALA A 151 -0.79 -2.49 1.24
CA ALA A 151 -2.10 -1.90 1.01
C ALA A 151 -2.14 -0.41 1.40
N PHE A 152 -1.40 -0.08 2.45
CA PHE A 152 -1.37 1.26 3.02
C PHE A 152 -0.37 2.20 2.34
N ALA A 153 0.61 1.66 1.61
CA ALA A 153 1.71 2.41 1.03
C ALA A 153 1.27 3.34 -0.11
N ASP A 154 1.91 4.50 -0.19
CA ASP A 154 1.88 5.39 -1.36
C ASP A 154 3.00 5.06 -2.34
N VAL A 155 4.11 4.58 -1.79
CA VAL A 155 5.29 4.12 -2.56
C VAL A 155 5.70 2.76 -2.04
N VAL A 156 5.92 1.81 -2.93
CA VAL A 156 6.46 0.49 -2.61
C VAL A 156 7.84 0.34 -3.24
N LEU A 157 8.84 0.09 -2.40
CA LEU A 157 10.18 -0.25 -2.85
C LEU A 157 10.35 -1.76 -2.82
N ILE A 158 10.29 -2.41 -3.97
CA ILE A 158 10.64 -3.82 -4.11
C ILE A 158 12.16 -3.89 -4.07
N ASN A 159 12.69 -4.25 -2.91
CA ASN A 159 14.12 -4.25 -2.62
C ASN A 159 14.71 -5.66 -2.77
N LYS A 160 16.03 -5.74 -2.88
CA LYS A 160 16.81 -6.97 -3.07
C LYS A 160 16.48 -7.69 -4.39
N THR A 161 16.20 -6.91 -5.44
CA THR A 161 15.92 -7.45 -6.78
C THR A 161 17.09 -8.20 -7.39
N ASP A 162 18.29 -7.99 -6.85
CA ASP A 162 19.50 -8.75 -7.17
C ASP A 162 19.48 -10.22 -6.70
N LEU A 163 18.49 -10.61 -5.89
CA LEU A 163 18.35 -11.97 -5.33
C LEU A 163 17.26 -12.81 -6.04
N VAL A 164 16.62 -12.26 -7.06
CA VAL A 164 15.52 -12.90 -7.80
C VAL A 164 15.75 -12.82 -9.31
N THR A 165 15.12 -13.73 -10.05
CA THR A 165 15.12 -13.68 -11.51
C THR A 165 14.13 -12.61 -12.02
N PRO A 166 14.23 -12.18 -13.29
CA PRO A 166 13.23 -11.26 -13.86
C PRO A 166 11.80 -11.81 -13.80
N GLU A 167 11.61 -13.10 -13.97
CA GLU A 167 10.31 -13.77 -13.90
C GLU A 167 9.75 -13.75 -12.48
N GLU A 168 10.58 -14.05 -11.48
CA GLU A 168 10.19 -13.96 -10.06
C GLU A 168 9.86 -12.53 -9.67
N LEU A 169 10.62 -11.54 -10.18
CA LEU A 169 10.35 -10.13 -9.94
C LEU A 169 9.01 -9.70 -10.52
N ALA A 170 8.68 -10.12 -11.74
CA ALA A 170 7.39 -9.83 -12.37
C ALA A 170 6.22 -10.35 -11.52
N ILE A 171 6.34 -11.58 -10.99
CA ILE A 171 5.32 -12.14 -10.07
C ILE A 171 5.17 -11.28 -8.81
N VAL A 172 6.27 -10.79 -8.24
CA VAL A 172 6.23 -9.91 -7.07
C VAL A 172 5.57 -8.57 -7.39
N GLU A 173 5.86 -7.98 -8.54
CA GLU A 173 5.22 -6.75 -9.01
C GLU A 173 3.71 -6.94 -9.20
N ASP A 174 3.28 -8.03 -9.83
CA ASP A 174 1.87 -8.36 -10.03
C ASP A 174 1.14 -8.53 -8.69
N VAL A 175 1.76 -9.20 -7.73
CA VAL A 175 1.23 -9.36 -6.38
C VAL A 175 1.07 -8.01 -5.67
N VAL A 176 2.09 -7.15 -5.73
CA VAL A 176 2.01 -5.80 -5.14
C VAL A 176 0.91 -4.97 -5.80
N ARG A 177 0.78 -5.05 -7.13
CA ARG A 177 -0.29 -4.38 -7.89
C ARG A 177 -1.68 -4.91 -7.54
N ALA A 178 -1.83 -6.22 -7.35
CA ALA A 178 -3.10 -6.83 -6.94
C ALA A 178 -3.55 -6.34 -5.55
N ILE A 179 -2.61 -6.14 -4.61
CA ILE A 179 -2.91 -5.61 -3.28
C ILE A 179 -3.18 -4.10 -3.35
N ASN A 180 -2.29 -3.33 -4.00
CA ASN A 180 -2.36 -1.88 -4.06
C ASN A 180 -2.06 -1.35 -5.47
N PRO A 181 -3.09 -1.19 -6.31
CA PRO A 181 -2.92 -0.67 -7.67
C PRO A 181 -2.50 0.81 -7.71
N THR A 182 -2.71 1.55 -6.61
CA THR A 182 -2.42 2.99 -6.55
C THR A 182 -1.02 3.32 -6.07
N ALA A 183 -0.24 2.34 -5.59
CA ALA A 183 1.11 2.57 -5.14
C ALA A 183 2.08 2.77 -6.31
N ARG A 184 2.99 3.72 -6.18
CA ARG A 184 4.14 3.82 -7.07
C ARG A 184 5.17 2.76 -6.70
N ILE A 185 5.54 1.91 -7.66
CA ILE A 185 6.48 0.81 -7.43
C ILE A 185 7.84 1.16 -8.01
N TYR A 186 8.89 0.92 -7.23
CA TYR A 186 10.27 1.04 -7.66
C TYR A 186 11.06 -0.21 -7.30
N ASN A 187 11.81 -0.72 -8.26
CA ASN A 187 12.70 -1.86 -8.07
C ASN A 187 14.07 -1.38 -7.60
N THR A 188 14.56 -1.95 -6.51
CA THR A 188 15.81 -1.50 -5.89
C THR A 188 16.68 -2.69 -5.44
N SER A 189 17.97 -2.44 -5.37
CA SER A 189 18.93 -3.29 -4.68
C SER A 189 19.62 -2.45 -3.61
N ARG A 190 19.73 -2.97 -2.38
CA ARG A 190 20.28 -2.26 -1.22
C ARG A 190 19.64 -0.89 -0.99
N SER A 191 18.33 -0.80 -1.22
CA SER A 191 17.54 0.44 -1.16
C SER A 191 18.11 1.57 -2.01
N GLY A 192 18.79 1.24 -3.12
CA GLY A 192 19.40 2.17 -4.06
C GLY A 192 18.38 2.87 -4.92
N ILE A 193 17.88 4.01 -4.46
CA ILE A 193 16.90 4.85 -5.15
C ILE A 193 17.30 6.32 -5.01
N ASP A 194 16.91 7.15 -5.96
CA ASP A 194 16.95 8.59 -5.83
C ASP A 194 16.02 9.03 -4.68
N LEU A 195 16.56 9.67 -3.65
CA LEU A 195 15.81 10.07 -2.46
C LEU A 195 14.67 11.04 -2.77
N ALA A 196 14.74 11.80 -3.86
CA ALA A 196 13.64 12.62 -4.34
C ALA A 196 12.38 11.81 -4.74
N ARG A 197 12.49 10.48 -4.91
CA ARG A 197 11.38 9.58 -5.19
C ARG A 197 10.70 9.02 -3.94
N VAL A 198 11.27 9.25 -2.77
CA VAL A 198 10.76 8.75 -1.49
C VAL A 198 10.49 9.87 -0.48
N LEU A 199 11.14 11.01 -0.60
CA LEU A 199 10.97 12.17 0.28
C LEU A 199 10.18 13.25 -0.45
N ASP A 200 9.39 14.04 0.29
CA ASP A 200 8.54 15.11 -0.24
C ASP A 200 7.62 14.69 -1.38
N GLN A 201 7.02 13.55 -1.26
CA GLN A 201 6.15 13.00 -2.30
C GLN A 201 4.82 13.71 -2.40
N GLY A 202 4.37 14.33 -1.31
CA GLY A 202 3.04 14.92 -1.22
C GLY A 202 1.94 13.93 -1.57
N ALA A 203 2.14 12.64 -1.26
CA ALA A 203 1.25 11.57 -1.69
C ALA A 203 -0.13 11.63 -1.02
N PHE A 204 -0.23 12.35 0.08
CA PHE A 204 -1.48 12.74 0.73
C PHE A 204 -2.02 14.07 0.23
N ASN A 205 -1.24 14.83 -0.54
CA ASN A 205 -1.74 15.90 -1.38
C ASN A 205 -1.99 15.33 -2.78
N LEU A 206 -3.23 15.00 -3.07
CA LEU A 206 -3.58 14.28 -4.30
C LEU A 206 -3.35 15.11 -5.56
N GLU A 207 -3.33 16.44 -5.47
CA GLU A 207 -2.92 17.31 -6.59
C GLU A 207 -1.47 17.03 -6.97
N ARG A 208 -0.60 17.00 -5.97
CA ARG A 208 0.82 16.72 -6.15
C ARG A 208 1.07 15.26 -6.57
N ALA A 209 0.27 14.33 -6.07
CA ALA A 209 0.30 12.94 -6.49
C ALA A 209 -0.07 12.79 -7.98
N LEU A 210 -1.07 13.53 -8.45
CA LEU A 210 -1.50 13.55 -9.86
C LEU A 210 -0.55 14.34 -10.78
N GLU A 211 0.14 15.36 -10.25
CA GLU A 211 1.22 16.01 -11.00
C GLU A 211 2.39 15.06 -11.24
N ASN A 212 2.73 14.26 -10.25
CA ASN A 212 3.80 13.28 -10.32
C ASN A 212 3.42 12.03 -11.13
N ASP A 213 2.15 11.62 -11.07
CA ASP A 213 1.60 10.50 -11.84
C ASP A 213 0.15 10.81 -12.25
N PRO A 214 -0.06 11.41 -13.43
CA PRO A 214 -1.40 11.75 -13.93
C PRO A 214 -2.33 10.56 -14.09
N HIS A 215 -1.76 9.35 -14.22
CA HIS A 215 -2.47 8.11 -14.48
C HIS A 215 -2.62 7.20 -13.27
N PHE A 216 -2.19 7.63 -12.08
CA PHE A 216 -2.18 6.77 -10.90
C PHE A 216 -3.57 6.23 -10.47
N LEU A 217 -4.65 6.87 -10.92
CA LEU A 217 -6.03 6.39 -10.76
C LEU A 217 -6.60 5.75 -12.05
N ASP A 218 -5.80 5.64 -13.12
CA ASP A 218 -6.24 5.14 -14.43
C ASP A 218 -5.98 3.63 -14.63
N HIS A 219 -5.50 2.93 -13.62
CA HIS A 219 -5.31 1.48 -13.72
C HIS A 219 -6.66 0.80 -13.91
N ASP A 220 -7.03 0.65 -15.18
CA ASP A 220 -8.16 -0.16 -15.61
C ASP A 220 -7.79 -1.63 -15.45
N HIS A 221 -8.27 -2.25 -14.39
CA HIS A 221 -8.45 -3.68 -14.37
C HIS A 221 -9.73 -4.01 -15.13
N GLU A 222 -9.79 -3.69 -16.45
CA GLU A 222 -10.91 -4.09 -17.27
C GLU A 222 -10.98 -5.60 -17.48
N ASP A 223 -9.99 -6.41 -17.04
CA ASP A 223 -10.01 -7.86 -17.29
C ASP A 223 -9.41 -8.78 -16.22
N HIS A 224 -9.21 -8.33 -14.97
CA HIS A 224 -8.80 -9.26 -13.91
C HIS A 224 -9.70 -9.19 -12.67
N VAL A 225 -10.99 -9.47 -12.87
CA VAL A 225 -11.74 -10.14 -11.81
C VAL A 225 -11.27 -11.59 -11.83
N CYS A 226 -10.29 -11.92 -11.00
CA CYS A 226 -9.96 -13.30 -10.73
C CYS A 226 -11.16 -13.96 -10.05
N GLY A 227 -12.13 -14.39 -10.87
CA GLY A 227 -13.12 -15.37 -10.48
C GLY A 227 -12.47 -16.74 -10.38
N PRO A 228 -13.12 -17.71 -9.72
CA PRO A 228 -12.57 -19.06 -9.53
C PRO A 228 -12.30 -19.85 -10.82
N ASP A 229 -12.52 -19.26 -12.01
CA ASP A 229 -12.38 -19.88 -13.32
C ASP A 229 -11.46 -19.10 -14.29
N CYS A 230 -10.36 -18.51 -13.82
CA CYS A 230 -9.32 -18.00 -14.72
C CYS A 230 -8.51 -19.16 -15.32
N GLY A 231 -9.13 -19.87 -16.27
CA GLY A 231 -8.47 -20.87 -17.11
C GLY A 231 -7.60 -20.17 -18.14
N HIS A 232 -6.30 -20.13 -17.94
CA HIS A 232 -5.36 -19.90 -19.02
C HIS A 232 -5.36 -21.14 -19.91
N ASP A 233 -6.08 -21.06 -21.01
CA ASP A 233 -6.12 -22.09 -22.06
C ASP A 233 -4.77 -22.12 -22.78
N HIS A 234 -3.85 -22.92 -22.29
CA HIS A 234 -2.69 -23.34 -23.04
C HIS A 234 -3.11 -24.51 -23.92
N SER A 235 -3.52 -24.19 -25.14
CA SER A 235 -3.74 -25.18 -26.20
C SER A 235 -2.41 -25.88 -26.51
N HIS A 236 -2.16 -27.00 -25.86
CA HIS A 236 -1.20 -27.99 -26.31
C HIS A 236 -1.97 -29.02 -27.12
N ASP A 237 -1.71 -29.01 -28.41
CA ASP A 237 -2.11 -30.07 -29.35
C ASP A 237 -1.58 -31.43 -28.85
N HIS A 238 -2.44 -32.24 -28.30
CA HIS A 238 -2.15 -33.64 -28.05
C HIS A 238 -2.62 -34.46 -29.24
N HIS A 239 -1.65 -34.93 -30.00
CA HIS A 239 -1.87 -35.98 -30.98
C HIS A 239 -2.44 -37.23 -30.30
N GLY A 240 -3.58 -37.69 -30.82
CA GLY A 240 -4.25 -38.91 -30.36
C GLY A 240 -3.42 -40.13 -30.58
N HIS A 241 -3.33 -40.96 -29.57
CA HIS A 241 -2.92 -42.38 -29.70
C HIS A 241 -4.08 -43.25 -29.26
N ASP A 242 -4.56 -44.05 -30.24
CA ASP A 242 -5.57 -45.08 -30.06
C ASP A 242 -5.12 -46.13 -29.03
N HIS A 243 -5.96 -46.37 -28.04
CA HIS A 243 -5.79 -47.48 -27.12
C HIS A 243 -6.59 -48.71 -27.64
N HIS A 244 -5.86 -49.69 -28.08
CA HIS A 244 -6.39 -51.05 -28.25
C HIS A 244 -6.57 -51.70 -26.88
N ALA A 245 -7.77 -52.19 -26.64
CA ALA A 245 -8.14 -53.06 -25.52
C ALA A 245 -7.52 -54.45 -25.71
N HIS A 246 -6.86 -54.97 -24.69
CA HIS A 246 -6.59 -56.37 -24.52
C HIS A 246 -6.90 -56.81 -23.09
N ASP A 247 -7.93 -57.63 -22.99
CA ASP A 247 -8.20 -58.53 -21.86
C ASP A 247 -7.12 -59.58 -21.74
N HIS A 248 -6.57 -59.79 -20.54
CA HIS A 248 -6.00 -61.10 -20.16
C HIS A 248 -6.03 -61.31 -18.64
N ASP A 249 -6.46 -62.51 -18.34
CA ASP A 249 -6.70 -63.17 -17.07
C ASP A 249 -5.47 -63.35 -16.16
N HIS A 250 -5.82 -63.58 -14.91
CA HIS A 250 -5.05 -63.96 -13.73
C HIS A 250 -3.87 -64.93 -13.94
N HIS A 251 -2.75 -64.66 -13.23
CA HIS A 251 -2.00 -65.70 -12.51
C HIS A 251 -1.19 -65.06 -11.37
N ASP A 252 -1.42 -65.62 -10.19
CA ASP A 252 -0.74 -65.44 -8.92
C ASP A 252 0.67 -66.07 -8.93
N HIS A 253 1.71 -65.29 -8.65
CA HIS A 253 3.01 -65.82 -8.14
C HIS A 253 3.71 -64.72 -7.34
N GLY A 254 3.81 -64.95 -6.05
CA GLY A 254 4.66 -64.21 -5.14
C GLY A 254 6.15 -64.32 -5.47
N HIS A 255 6.83 -63.21 -5.50
CA HIS A 255 8.27 -63.10 -5.28
C HIS A 255 8.64 -61.77 -4.64
N ASP A 256 9.34 -61.95 -3.55
CA ASP A 256 10.05 -60.99 -2.71
C ASP A 256 11.10 -60.23 -3.55
N HIS A 257 11.02 -58.90 -3.71
CA HIS A 257 12.13 -58.09 -4.20
C HIS A 257 12.19 -56.74 -3.52
N LYS A 258 13.33 -56.53 -2.91
CA LYS A 258 14.00 -55.36 -2.34
C LYS A 258 13.55 -54.00 -2.92
N HIS A 259 13.28 -53.10 -1.96
CA HIS A 259 13.10 -51.69 -2.17
C HIS A 259 14.25 -51.05 -2.95
N HIS A 260 13.95 -50.53 -4.13
CA HIS A 260 14.71 -49.44 -4.75
C HIS A 260 13.87 -48.18 -4.56
N ASP A 261 14.45 -47.26 -3.80
CA ASP A 261 13.97 -45.91 -3.53
C ASP A 261 14.01 -45.12 -4.85
N HIS A 262 12.88 -45.00 -5.51
CA HIS A 262 12.70 -44.06 -6.61
C HIS A 262 12.14 -42.77 -6.01
N GLY A 263 13.04 -41.79 -5.88
CA GLY A 263 12.69 -40.43 -5.49
C GLY A 263 11.50 -39.93 -6.33
N HIS A 264 10.36 -39.76 -5.68
CA HIS A 264 9.24 -39.01 -6.21
C HIS A 264 9.70 -37.57 -6.35
N HIS A 265 9.95 -37.15 -7.59
CA HIS A 265 9.95 -35.74 -7.92
C HIS A 265 8.53 -35.24 -7.62
N ALA A 266 8.34 -34.65 -6.45
CA ALA A 266 7.21 -33.85 -6.15
C ALA A 266 7.24 -32.68 -7.13
N HIS A 267 6.36 -32.71 -8.15
CA HIS A 267 5.95 -31.52 -8.84
C HIS A 267 5.22 -30.68 -7.79
N HIS A 268 5.96 -29.75 -7.19
CA HIS A 268 5.33 -28.65 -6.51
C HIS A 268 4.63 -27.83 -7.60
N ASP A 269 3.33 -28.04 -7.76
CA ASP A 269 2.46 -27.05 -8.33
C ASP A 269 2.68 -25.81 -7.46
N ALA A 270 3.47 -24.88 -7.97
CA ALA A 270 3.63 -23.56 -7.37
C ALA A 270 2.27 -22.85 -7.57
N MET A 271 1.36 -23.06 -6.61
CA MET A 271 0.13 -22.27 -6.54
C MET A 271 0.56 -20.80 -6.57
N SER A 272 -0.02 -20.04 -7.50
CA SER A 272 0.27 -18.63 -7.63
C SER A 272 0.06 -17.96 -6.27
N PRO A 273 1.01 -17.15 -5.76
CA PRO A 273 0.88 -16.48 -4.46
C PRO A 273 -0.32 -15.54 -4.37
N ILE A 274 -0.94 -15.21 -5.51
CA ILE A 274 -2.14 -14.37 -5.61
C ILE A 274 -3.36 -15.02 -4.94
N HIS A 275 -3.43 -16.36 -4.84
CA HIS A 275 -4.58 -17.04 -4.22
C HIS A 275 -4.66 -16.90 -2.69
N ASP A 276 -3.57 -16.52 -2.05
CA ASP A 276 -3.50 -16.39 -0.59
C ASP A 276 -3.73 -14.94 -0.10
N ILE A 277 -3.88 -13.97 -1.03
CA ILE A 277 -4.07 -12.55 -0.71
C ILE A 277 -5.49 -12.31 -0.20
N THR A 278 -5.61 -11.75 1.02
CA THR A 278 -6.89 -11.40 1.64
C THR A 278 -7.32 -9.95 1.35
N VAL A 279 -6.36 -9.07 1.08
CA VAL A 279 -6.60 -7.69 0.67
C VAL A 279 -6.96 -7.64 -0.80
N LYS A 280 -8.02 -6.91 -1.10
CA LYS A 280 -8.47 -6.67 -2.48
C LYS A 280 -8.67 -5.19 -2.71
N SER A 281 -8.61 -4.79 -3.97
CA SER A 281 -8.91 -3.43 -4.38
C SER A 281 -10.06 -3.39 -5.38
N VAL A 282 -10.79 -2.28 -5.39
CA VAL A 282 -11.80 -1.97 -6.40
C VAL A 282 -11.65 -0.53 -6.86
N SER A 283 -11.63 -0.33 -8.17
CA SER A 283 -11.65 0.97 -8.81
C SER A 283 -13.08 1.28 -9.27
N LEU A 284 -13.65 2.35 -8.76
CA LEU A 284 -14.99 2.81 -9.10
C LEU A 284 -14.89 3.99 -10.05
N ARG A 285 -15.64 3.96 -11.14
CA ARG A 285 -15.73 5.06 -12.10
C ARG A 285 -17.18 5.48 -12.27
N GLY A 286 -17.41 6.79 -12.38
CA GLY A 286 -18.74 7.33 -12.60
C GLY A 286 -18.67 8.74 -13.17
N GLY A 287 -19.78 9.25 -13.67
CA GLY A 287 -19.90 10.65 -14.09
C GLY A 287 -19.89 11.63 -12.92
N GLU A 288 -20.51 12.79 -13.14
CA GLU A 288 -20.69 13.75 -12.06
C GLU A 288 -21.59 13.19 -10.96
N MET A 289 -21.21 13.41 -9.71
CA MET A 289 -21.93 12.96 -8.52
C MET A 289 -22.82 14.06 -7.97
N ASN A 290 -23.92 13.66 -7.34
CA ASN A 290 -24.74 14.54 -6.53
C ASN A 290 -24.15 14.59 -5.11
N PRO A 291 -23.69 15.77 -4.61
CA PRO A 291 -23.10 15.90 -3.28
C PRO A 291 -24.04 15.46 -2.16
N ASP A 292 -25.37 15.72 -2.28
CA ASP A 292 -26.35 15.33 -1.26
C ASP A 292 -26.56 13.82 -1.16
N ARG A 293 -26.15 13.07 -2.19
CA ARG A 293 -26.16 11.60 -2.19
C ARG A 293 -24.79 11.03 -1.83
N PHE A 294 -23.71 11.64 -2.32
CA PHE A 294 -22.35 11.14 -2.15
C PHE A 294 -21.86 11.28 -0.68
N PHE A 295 -22.02 12.43 -0.05
CA PHE A 295 -21.52 12.62 1.32
C PHE A 295 -22.18 11.70 2.35
N PRO A 296 -23.52 11.52 2.37
CA PRO A 296 -24.13 10.52 3.24
C PRO A 296 -23.73 9.08 2.90
N TRP A 297 -23.49 8.78 1.61
CA TRP A 297 -23.08 7.47 1.16
C TRP A 297 -21.68 7.12 1.68
N ILE A 298 -20.68 7.99 1.47
CA ILE A 298 -19.31 7.73 1.91
C ILE A 298 -19.23 7.63 3.44
N GLN A 299 -19.95 8.49 4.15
CA GLN A 299 -20.04 8.42 5.61
C GLN A 299 -20.62 7.07 6.07
N LYS A 300 -21.67 6.59 5.42
CA LYS A 300 -22.28 5.30 5.75
C LYS A 300 -21.34 4.12 5.47
N ILE A 301 -20.65 4.13 4.33
CA ILE A 301 -19.68 3.08 3.98
C ILE A 301 -18.54 3.05 5.00
N THR A 302 -17.97 4.20 5.33
CA THR A 302 -16.85 4.28 6.28
C THR A 302 -17.26 3.95 7.71
N GLN A 303 -18.51 4.19 8.10
CA GLN A 303 -19.02 3.73 9.41
C GLN A 303 -19.28 2.23 9.43
N ALA A 304 -19.81 1.65 8.35
CA ALA A 304 -20.17 0.24 8.31
C ALA A 304 -18.97 -0.68 8.05
N GLU A 305 -18.10 -0.29 7.13
CA GLU A 305 -16.99 -1.11 6.61
C GLU A 305 -15.60 -0.55 7.00
N GLY A 306 -15.57 0.53 7.77
CA GLY A 306 -14.34 1.25 8.10
C GLY A 306 -13.21 0.37 8.63
N PRO A 307 -13.46 -0.59 9.54
CA PRO A 307 -12.42 -1.53 9.99
C PRO A 307 -11.82 -2.39 8.88
N ASN A 308 -12.59 -2.63 7.82
CA ASN A 308 -12.19 -3.44 6.67
C ASN A 308 -11.57 -2.60 5.54
N ILE A 309 -11.80 -1.28 5.54
CA ILE A 309 -11.19 -0.36 4.57
C ILE A 309 -9.80 0.00 5.05
N LEU A 310 -8.77 -0.44 4.36
CA LEU A 310 -7.39 -0.09 4.67
C LEU A 310 -7.02 1.28 4.07
N ARG A 311 -7.36 1.50 2.80
CA ARG A 311 -7.06 2.74 2.09
C ARG A 311 -8.21 3.13 1.17
N LEU A 312 -8.41 4.44 1.02
CA LEU A 312 -9.34 5.03 0.07
C LEU A 312 -8.67 6.24 -0.56
N LYS A 313 -8.72 6.36 -1.89
CA LYS A 313 -8.26 7.53 -2.64
C LYS A 313 -9.16 7.79 -3.83
N GLY A 314 -9.44 9.06 -4.12
CA GLY A 314 -10.24 9.38 -5.29
C GLY A 314 -10.36 10.85 -5.61
N ILE A 315 -10.90 11.09 -6.81
CA ILE A 315 -11.31 12.39 -7.30
C ILE A 315 -12.78 12.30 -7.61
N ILE A 316 -13.55 13.23 -7.11
CA ILE A 316 -14.99 13.31 -7.34
C ILE A 316 -15.30 14.56 -8.15
N ALA A 317 -16.03 14.38 -9.24
CA ALA A 317 -16.64 15.44 -9.99
C ALA A 317 -18.05 15.67 -9.43
N PHE A 318 -18.29 16.80 -8.79
CA PHE A 318 -19.63 17.15 -8.35
C PHE A 318 -20.38 17.96 -9.43
N LYS A 319 -21.66 17.67 -9.58
CA LYS A 319 -22.52 18.43 -10.49
C LYS A 319 -22.62 19.88 -10.06
N GLY A 320 -22.27 20.80 -10.96
CA GLY A 320 -22.32 22.24 -10.71
C GLY A 320 -21.12 22.79 -9.95
N ASP A 321 -20.12 21.98 -9.67
CA ASP A 321 -18.88 22.40 -9.05
C ASP A 321 -17.77 22.48 -10.11
N GLU A 322 -17.10 23.62 -10.21
CA GLU A 322 -16.02 23.85 -11.15
C GLU A 322 -14.67 23.28 -10.68
N GLU A 323 -14.57 22.92 -9.40
CA GLU A 323 -13.37 22.39 -8.79
C GLU A 323 -13.43 20.88 -8.64
N ARG A 324 -12.26 20.24 -8.66
CA ARG A 324 -12.15 18.82 -8.35
C ARG A 324 -12.19 18.63 -6.84
N TYR A 325 -13.08 17.77 -6.39
CA TYR A 325 -13.10 17.34 -5.00
C TYR A 325 -12.22 16.09 -4.84
N VAL A 326 -11.21 16.20 -4.02
CA VAL A 326 -10.28 15.12 -3.74
C VAL A 326 -10.62 14.49 -2.42
N ILE A 327 -10.66 13.17 -2.38
CA ILE A 327 -11.00 12.41 -1.18
C ILE A 327 -9.96 11.33 -0.93
N GLN A 328 -9.60 11.17 0.33
CA GLN A 328 -8.72 10.12 0.78
C GLN A 328 -9.15 9.61 2.14
N GLY A 329 -8.81 8.37 2.45
CA GLY A 329 -9.18 7.76 3.72
C GLY A 329 -8.21 6.69 4.17
N VAL A 330 -8.19 6.54 5.49
CA VAL A 330 -7.44 5.55 6.22
C VAL A 330 -8.36 4.95 7.26
N HIS A 331 -8.77 3.70 7.04
CA HIS A 331 -9.82 3.08 7.84
C HIS A 331 -11.10 3.94 7.89
N MET A 332 -11.56 4.30 9.10
CA MET A 332 -12.76 5.10 9.29
C MET A 332 -12.54 6.61 9.10
N ILE A 333 -11.30 7.06 8.95
CA ILE A 333 -10.98 8.47 8.79
C ILE A 333 -10.97 8.79 7.31
N VAL A 334 -11.85 9.67 6.90
CA VAL A 334 -11.95 10.15 5.52
C VAL A 334 -11.88 11.66 5.53
N GLU A 335 -10.99 12.20 4.74
CA GLU A 335 -10.83 13.62 4.50
C GLU A 335 -11.03 13.92 3.01
N GLY A 336 -11.56 15.09 2.73
CA GLY A 336 -11.70 15.55 1.36
C GLY A 336 -11.73 17.07 1.31
N ASP A 337 -11.23 17.61 0.21
CA ASP A 337 -11.17 19.05 0.00
C ASP A 337 -11.24 19.37 -1.51
N HIS A 338 -11.68 20.60 -1.81
CA HIS A 338 -11.57 21.15 -3.15
C HIS A 338 -10.11 21.51 -3.42
N GLN A 339 -9.66 21.24 -4.64
CA GLN A 339 -8.28 21.55 -5.00
C GLN A 339 -8.23 22.60 -6.11
N ARG A 340 -8.18 22.16 -7.34
CA ARG A 340 -8.10 23.06 -8.49
C ARG A 340 -9.32 22.93 -9.39
N PRO A 341 -9.61 23.94 -10.21
CA PRO A 341 -10.59 23.81 -11.27
C PRO A 341 -10.20 22.68 -12.27
N TRP A 342 -11.23 22.06 -12.87
CA TRP A 342 -11.03 21.16 -14.00
C TRP A 342 -10.33 21.91 -15.15
N LYS A 343 -9.32 21.30 -15.76
CA LYS A 343 -8.64 21.91 -16.92
C LYS A 343 -9.53 21.84 -18.16
N ASP A 344 -9.31 22.76 -19.10
CA ASP A 344 -10.00 22.73 -20.39
C ASP A 344 -9.71 21.40 -21.11
N GLY A 345 -10.79 20.67 -21.48
CA GLY A 345 -10.69 19.36 -22.12
C GLY A 345 -10.48 18.18 -21.15
N GLU A 346 -10.31 18.42 -19.86
CA GLU A 346 -10.25 17.37 -18.84
C GLU A 346 -11.64 16.76 -18.65
N LYS A 347 -11.73 15.42 -18.71
CA LYS A 347 -13.01 14.73 -18.52
C LYS A 347 -13.45 14.82 -17.07
N ARG A 348 -14.64 15.40 -16.87
CA ARG A 348 -15.26 15.48 -15.55
C ARG A 348 -15.87 14.14 -15.19
N GLU A 349 -15.08 13.30 -14.55
CA GLU A 349 -15.53 11.99 -14.07
C GLU A 349 -15.03 11.73 -12.64
N SER A 350 -15.81 10.98 -11.90
CA SER A 350 -15.48 10.57 -10.55
C SER A 350 -14.74 9.22 -10.60
N ARG A 351 -13.62 9.15 -9.90
CA ARG A 351 -12.79 7.94 -9.75
C ARG A 351 -12.49 7.74 -8.28
N LEU A 352 -12.72 6.54 -7.76
CA LEU A 352 -12.53 6.23 -6.35
C LEU A 352 -12.02 4.80 -6.20
N VAL A 353 -10.89 4.62 -5.53
CA VAL A 353 -10.28 3.32 -5.25
C VAL A 353 -10.44 2.98 -3.78
N PHE A 354 -10.99 1.81 -3.50
CA PHE A 354 -10.99 1.20 -2.17
C PHE A 354 -10.01 0.04 -2.15
N ILE A 355 -9.23 -0.05 -1.08
CA ILE A 355 -8.36 -1.18 -0.77
C ILE A 355 -8.78 -1.69 0.61
N GLY A 356 -9.08 -2.97 0.73
CA GLY A 356 -9.51 -3.53 2.02
C GLY A 356 -9.77 -5.03 1.98
N ARG A 357 -10.26 -5.54 3.10
CA ARG A 357 -10.59 -6.95 3.31
C ARG A 357 -12.09 -7.14 3.45
N GLU A 358 -12.57 -8.28 2.97
CA GLU A 358 -13.98 -8.71 3.17
C GLU A 358 -15.02 -7.65 2.75
N LEU A 359 -14.65 -6.76 1.82
CA LEU A 359 -15.54 -5.73 1.29
C LEU A 359 -16.46 -6.32 0.21
N ASP A 360 -17.75 -6.01 0.31
CA ASP A 360 -18.73 -6.32 -0.75
C ASP A 360 -18.60 -5.27 -1.88
N PHE A 361 -17.65 -5.51 -2.80
CA PHE A 361 -17.35 -4.58 -3.88
C PHE A 361 -18.54 -4.36 -4.82
N ASP A 362 -19.35 -5.38 -5.09
CA ASP A 362 -20.55 -5.24 -5.92
C ASP A 362 -21.55 -4.27 -5.30
N LYS A 363 -21.75 -4.39 -3.99
CA LYS A 363 -22.63 -3.48 -3.24
C LYS A 363 -22.05 -2.06 -3.19
N ILE A 364 -20.75 -1.92 -3.00
CA ILE A 364 -20.06 -0.64 -2.99
C ILE A 364 -20.20 0.02 -4.37
N GLN A 365 -19.93 -0.70 -5.46
CA GLN A 365 -20.05 -0.21 -6.83
C GLN A 365 -21.49 0.22 -7.16
N LYS A 366 -22.48 -0.63 -6.90
CA LYS A 366 -23.89 -0.31 -7.13
C LYS A 366 -24.33 0.93 -6.35
N SER A 367 -23.95 1.04 -5.09
CA SER A 367 -24.31 2.18 -4.25
C SER A 367 -23.55 3.47 -4.63
N PHE A 368 -22.32 3.39 -5.11
CA PHE A 368 -21.58 4.51 -5.68
C PHE A 368 -22.27 5.04 -6.93
N MET A 369 -22.64 4.15 -7.86
CA MET A 369 -23.37 4.53 -9.08
C MET A 369 -24.70 5.21 -8.79
N ALA A 370 -25.37 4.84 -7.70
CA ALA A 370 -26.62 5.49 -7.27
C ALA A 370 -26.42 6.94 -6.78
N CYS A 371 -25.16 7.36 -6.51
CA CYS A 371 -24.83 8.74 -6.16
C CYS A 371 -24.69 9.64 -7.38
N GLN A 372 -24.70 9.11 -8.61
CA GLN A 372 -24.58 9.94 -9.81
C GLN A 372 -25.72 10.98 -9.91
N ALA A 373 -25.35 12.14 -10.42
CA ALA A 373 -26.30 13.16 -10.76
C ALA A 373 -27.12 12.72 -11.99
N GLU A 374 -28.40 13.02 -11.98
CA GLU A 374 -29.25 12.74 -13.14
C GLU A 374 -28.75 13.57 -14.34
N VAL A 375 -28.48 12.89 -15.46
CA VAL A 375 -28.21 13.55 -16.72
C VAL A 375 -29.51 14.25 -17.12
N ALA A 376 -29.49 15.59 -17.21
CA ALA A 376 -30.62 16.30 -17.75
C ALA A 376 -30.84 15.81 -19.19
N VAL A 377 -31.92 15.07 -19.40
CA VAL A 377 -32.36 14.71 -20.75
C VAL A 377 -32.75 16.04 -21.40
N ALA A 378 -31.92 16.49 -22.35
CA ALA A 378 -32.13 17.70 -23.12
C ALA A 378 -33.25 17.50 -24.16
#